data_37a16b843abb02f0aeb8ff144959150b
#
_entry.id   37a16b843abb02f0aeb8ff144959150b
#
_cell.length_a   1.000
_cell.length_b   1.000
_cell.length_c   1.000
_cell.angle_alpha   90.00
_cell.angle_beta   90.00
_cell.angle_gamma   90.00
#
_symmetry.space_group_name_H-M   'P 1'
#
loop_
_entity.id
_entity.type
_entity.pdbx_description
1 polymer ?
#
loop_
_entity_poly.entity_id
_entity_poly.type
_entity_poly.pdbx_seq_one_letter_code
_entity_poly.pdbx_strand_id
1 'polypeptide(L)'
;FDKYGTDEELQRYLRDVADHATTVAERVDGFRQMLADILTVNATLVGQAQNEEMRNLTEASFAQNEEIKKVSAWAAILFAPTLIGTVYGMNFRHMPELRWVSGYPFALGLMLVVSVTLFVVFKGRGWL
;
A
#
# COMPACT_ATOMS: atom_id res chain seq x y z
N PHE A 1 20.30 33.67 71.39
CA PHE A 1 19.47 32.86 70.50
C PHE A 1 20.11 31.49 70.26
N ASP A 2 20.55 30.85 71.31
CA ASP A 2 21.22 29.54 71.26
C ASP A 2 20.36 28.47 71.94
N LYS A 3 19.07 28.47 71.65
CA LYS A 3 18.13 27.57 72.31
C LYS A 3 17.85 26.26 71.53
N TYR A 4 18.40 26.18 70.32
CA TYR A 4 18.37 24.97 69.50
C TYR A 4 19.72 24.84 68.76
N GLY A 5 20.80 24.79 69.51
CA GLY A 5 22.10 24.37 68.99
C GLY A 5 21.95 22.96 68.50
N THR A 6 21.66 22.81 67.24
CA THR A 6 21.75 21.51 66.54
C THR A 6 23.22 21.12 66.63
N ASP A 7 23.48 20.04 67.36
CA ASP A 7 24.78 19.42 67.54
C ASP A 7 25.48 19.32 66.16
N GLU A 8 26.75 19.72 66.06
CA GLU A 8 27.50 19.66 64.80
C GLU A 8 27.42 18.30 64.11
N GLU A 9 27.27 17.28 64.91
CA GLU A 9 27.08 15.90 64.45
C GLU A 9 25.73 15.70 63.72
N LEU A 10 24.65 16.30 64.24
CA LEU A 10 23.35 16.28 63.59
C LEU A 10 23.34 17.09 62.30
N GLN A 11 24.02 18.21 62.25
CA GLN A 11 24.16 19.01 61.01
C GLN A 11 24.94 18.24 59.92
N ARG A 12 25.96 17.49 60.27
CA ARG A 12 26.71 16.62 59.36
C ARG A 12 25.81 15.53 58.80
N TYR A 13 25.05 14.86 59.70
CA TYR A 13 24.11 13.82 59.31
C TYR A 13 23.03 14.31 58.36
N LEU A 14 22.44 15.46 58.64
CA LEU A 14 21.43 16.08 57.79
C LEU A 14 22.00 16.49 56.43
N ARG A 15 23.22 16.94 56.36
CA ARG A 15 23.90 17.28 55.10
C ARG A 15 24.16 16.00 54.27
N ASP A 16 24.64 14.96 54.90
CA ASP A 16 24.90 13.67 54.26
C ASP A 16 23.60 13.06 53.69
N VAL A 17 22.52 13.13 54.43
CA VAL A 17 21.19 12.70 53.97
C VAL A 17 20.70 13.55 52.80
N ALA A 18 20.90 14.87 52.85
CA ALA A 18 20.53 15.78 51.78
C ALA A 18 21.32 15.50 50.50
N ASP A 19 22.63 15.29 50.61
CA ASP A 19 23.50 14.94 49.45
C ASP A 19 23.11 13.58 48.85
N HIS A 20 22.77 12.59 49.71
CA HIS A 20 22.27 11.29 49.25
C HIS A 20 20.92 11.41 48.52
N ALA A 21 19.99 12.18 49.10
CA ALA A 21 18.69 12.43 48.48
C ALA A 21 18.83 13.12 47.11
N THR A 22 19.75 14.11 47.02
CA THR A 22 20.04 14.81 45.74
C THR A 22 20.62 13.83 44.71
N THR A 23 21.57 12.99 45.12
CA THR A 23 22.18 11.97 44.23
C THR A 23 21.14 10.98 43.72
N VAL A 24 20.22 10.54 44.59
CA VAL A 24 19.13 9.64 44.19
C VAL A 24 18.17 10.34 43.20
N ALA A 25 17.82 11.60 43.47
CA ALA A 25 16.97 12.38 42.57
C ALA A 25 17.59 12.52 41.18
N GLU A 26 18.88 12.87 41.11
CA GLU A 26 19.62 12.97 39.85
C GLU A 26 19.65 11.63 39.07
N ARG A 27 19.84 10.52 39.76
CA ARG A 27 19.78 9.18 39.13
C ARG A 27 18.40 8.84 38.62
N VAL A 28 17.35 9.17 39.34
CA VAL A 28 15.97 8.93 38.91
C VAL A 28 15.65 9.76 37.67
N ASP A 29 16.09 11.02 37.62
CA ASP A 29 15.90 11.87 36.46
C ASP A 29 16.72 11.35 35.26
N GLY A 30 17.93 10.87 35.49
CA GLY A 30 18.73 10.19 34.44
C GLY A 30 18.04 8.95 33.88
N PHE A 31 17.42 8.14 34.72
CA PHE A 31 16.65 6.98 34.26
C PHE A 31 15.38 7.38 33.49
N ARG A 32 14.70 8.44 33.90
CA ARG A 32 13.55 8.96 33.18
C ARG A 32 13.94 9.42 31.77
N GLN A 33 15.06 10.13 31.67
CA GLN A 33 15.61 10.59 30.38
C GLN A 33 15.91 9.38 29.48
N MET A 34 16.64 8.39 30.02
CA MET A 34 16.97 7.18 29.27
C MET A 34 15.73 6.43 28.79
N LEU A 35 14.69 6.31 29.61
CA LEU A 35 13.43 5.71 29.20
C LEU A 35 12.74 6.49 28.08
N ALA A 36 12.72 7.81 28.16
CA ALA A 36 12.18 8.67 27.11
C ALA A 36 12.93 8.48 25.77
N ASP A 37 14.26 8.42 25.83
CA ASP A 37 15.10 8.18 24.65
C ASP A 37 14.85 6.79 24.05
N ILE A 38 14.74 5.75 24.88
CA ILE A 38 14.41 4.39 24.42
C ILE A 38 13.04 4.35 23.74
N LEU A 39 12.02 5.00 24.31
CA LEU A 39 10.69 5.09 23.71
C LEU A 39 10.72 5.81 22.36
N THR A 40 11.50 6.88 22.27
CA THR A 40 11.66 7.64 21.01
C THR A 40 12.34 6.79 19.93
N VAL A 41 13.42 6.09 20.27
CA VAL A 41 14.12 5.17 19.35
C VAL A 41 13.19 4.04 18.92
N ASN A 42 12.46 3.44 19.86
CA ASN A 42 11.51 2.36 19.54
C ASN A 42 10.40 2.84 18.61
N ALA A 43 9.82 4.02 18.87
CA ALA A 43 8.82 4.61 17.98
C ALA A 43 9.37 4.85 16.56
N THR A 44 10.61 5.31 16.47
CA THR A 44 11.29 5.52 15.18
C THR A 44 11.50 4.20 14.43
N LEU A 45 11.96 3.14 15.11
CA LEU A 45 12.17 1.82 14.53
C LEU A 45 10.86 1.21 14.05
N VAL A 46 9.80 1.30 14.84
CA VAL A 46 8.46 0.84 14.45
C VAL A 46 7.96 1.62 13.23
N GLY A 47 8.14 2.94 13.21
CA GLY A 47 7.79 3.77 12.05
C GLY A 47 8.57 3.41 10.79
N GLN A 48 9.85 3.11 10.91
CA GLN A 48 10.66 2.63 9.78
C GLN A 48 10.18 1.28 9.27
N ALA A 49 9.92 0.32 10.16
CA ALA A 49 9.40 -0.99 9.77
C ALA A 49 8.04 -0.89 9.05
N GLN A 50 7.13 -0.06 9.56
CA GLN A 50 5.84 0.19 8.92
C GLN A 50 5.98 0.84 7.53
N ASN A 51 6.91 1.79 7.38
CA ASN A 51 7.18 2.43 6.09
C ASN A 51 7.75 1.44 5.07
N GLU A 52 8.62 0.53 5.50
CA GLU A 52 9.19 -0.51 4.64
C GLU A 52 8.12 -1.50 4.21
N GLU A 53 7.27 -1.94 5.12
CA GLU A 53 6.12 -2.79 4.82
C GLU A 53 5.15 -2.11 3.84
N MET A 54 4.84 -0.84 4.06
CA MET A 54 3.97 -0.06 3.16
C MET A 54 4.59 0.06 1.75
N ARG A 55 5.90 0.26 1.63
CA ARG A 55 6.58 0.27 0.33
C ARG A 55 6.46 -1.08 -0.38
N ASN A 56 6.70 -2.18 0.32
CA ASN A 56 6.58 -3.53 -0.24
C ASN A 56 5.16 -3.82 -0.71
N LEU A 57 4.14 -3.45 0.07
CA LEU A 57 2.73 -3.56 -0.30
C LEU A 57 2.40 -2.71 -1.53
N THR A 58 2.95 -1.51 -1.60
CA THR A 58 2.74 -0.60 -2.72
C THR A 58 3.36 -1.15 -4.01
N GLU A 59 4.59 -1.67 -3.96
CA GLU A 59 5.27 -2.30 -5.09
C GLU A 59 4.51 -3.55 -5.57
N ALA A 60 4.06 -4.40 -4.65
CA ALA A 60 3.23 -5.57 -4.97
C ALA A 60 1.89 -5.16 -5.62
N SER A 61 1.26 -4.10 -5.13
CA SER A 61 0.02 -3.56 -5.70
C SER A 61 0.22 -3.02 -7.12
N PHE A 62 1.34 -2.34 -7.40
CA PHE A 62 1.67 -1.89 -8.74
C PHE A 62 1.89 -3.05 -9.71
N ALA A 63 2.65 -4.07 -9.29
CA ALA A 63 2.87 -5.28 -10.10
C ALA A 63 1.53 -5.99 -10.40
N GLN A 64 0.67 -6.16 -9.40
CA GLN A 64 -0.65 -6.75 -9.56
C GLN A 64 -1.54 -5.94 -10.51
N ASN A 65 -1.51 -4.59 -10.42
CA ASN A 65 -2.28 -3.74 -11.32
C ASN A 65 -1.83 -3.88 -12.78
N GLU A 66 -0.53 -4.08 -13.02
CA GLU A 66 -0.03 -4.33 -14.38
C GLU A 66 -0.49 -5.68 -14.92
N GLU A 67 -0.49 -6.73 -14.10
CA GLU A 67 -1.03 -8.03 -14.49
C GLU A 67 -2.54 -7.96 -14.77
N ILE A 68 -3.31 -7.27 -13.92
CA ILE A 68 -4.75 -7.08 -14.13
C ILE A 68 -5.02 -6.35 -15.45
N LYS A 69 -4.24 -5.33 -15.80
CA LYS A 69 -4.36 -4.63 -17.09
C LYS A 69 -4.14 -5.59 -18.26
N LYS A 70 -3.11 -6.42 -18.23
CA LYS A 70 -2.81 -7.41 -19.26
C LYS A 70 -3.94 -8.43 -19.41
N VAL A 71 -4.37 -9.02 -18.30
CA VAL A 71 -5.48 -10.00 -18.29
C VAL A 71 -6.76 -9.36 -18.84
N SER A 72 -7.09 -8.15 -18.40
CA SER A 72 -8.28 -7.42 -18.86
C SER A 72 -8.22 -7.09 -20.35
N ALA A 73 -7.05 -6.67 -20.85
CA ALA A 73 -6.86 -6.40 -22.26
C ALA A 73 -7.05 -7.66 -23.11
N TRP A 74 -6.45 -8.78 -22.74
CA TRP A 74 -6.64 -10.05 -23.43
C TRP A 74 -8.08 -10.53 -23.36
N ALA A 75 -8.73 -10.43 -22.19
CA ALA A 75 -10.14 -10.77 -22.04
C ALA A 75 -11.03 -9.95 -22.99
N ALA A 76 -10.80 -8.64 -23.10
CA ALA A 76 -11.56 -7.77 -24.00
C ALA A 76 -11.35 -8.14 -25.47
N ILE A 77 -10.10 -8.43 -25.89
CA ILE A 77 -9.77 -8.83 -27.27
C ILE A 77 -10.46 -10.14 -27.64
N LEU A 78 -10.52 -11.11 -26.73
CA LEU A 78 -11.18 -12.41 -26.98
C LEU A 78 -12.70 -12.32 -26.87
N PHE A 79 -13.21 -11.47 -25.99
CA PHE A 79 -14.66 -11.34 -25.76
C PHE A 79 -15.37 -10.60 -26.92
N ALA A 80 -14.73 -9.61 -27.53
CA ALA A 80 -15.34 -8.80 -28.58
C ALA A 80 -15.81 -9.62 -29.79
N PRO A 81 -15.00 -10.50 -30.40
CA PRO A 81 -15.46 -11.35 -31.50
C PRO A 81 -16.52 -12.36 -31.04
N THR A 82 -16.45 -12.87 -29.80
CA THR A 82 -17.46 -13.76 -29.25
C THR A 82 -18.81 -13.07 -29.16
N LEU A 83 -18.85 -11.82 -28.72
CA LEU A 83 -20.08 -11.03 -28.68
C LEU A 83 -20.70 -10.85 -30.06
N ILE A 84 -19.89 -10.52 -31.09
CA ILE A 84 -20.34 -10.41 -32.47
C ILE A 84 -20.90 -11.76 -32.94
N GLY A 85 -20.18 -12.85 -32.72
CA GLY A 85 -20.62 -14.20 -33.07
C GLY A 85 -21.94 -14.58 -32.40
N THR A 86 -22.13 -14.18 -31.15
CA THR A 86 -23.38 -14.42 -30.41
C THR A 86 -24.56 -13.68 -31.05
N VAL A 87 -24.38 -12.42 -31.44
CA VAL A 87 -25.41 -11.64 -32.13
C VAL A 87 -25.80 -12.27 -33.45
N TYR A 88 -24.82 -12.70 -34.26
CA TYR A 88 -25.11 -13.38 -35.54
C TYR A 88 -25.62 -14.81 -35.36
N GLY A 89 -25.38 -15.43 -34.20
CA GLY A 89 -25.92 -16.76 -33.86
C GLY A 89 -27.36 -16.71 -33.33
N MET A 90 -27.96 -15.55 -33.14
CA MET A 90 -29.36 -15.43 -32.70
C MET A 90 -30.32 -15.75 -33.86
N ASN A 91 -31.33 -16.57 -33.58
CA ASN A 91 -32.33 -16.97 -34.55
C ASN A 91 -33.42 -15.90 -34.76
N PHE A 92 -33.06 -14.74 -35.30
CA PHE A 92 -34.06 -13.74 -35.69
C PHE A 92 -34.60 -14.00 -37.10
N ARG A 93 -35.92 -13.82 -37.28
CA ARG A 93 -36.59 -14.03 -38.58
C ARG A 93 -36.24 -12.93 -39.60
N HIS A 94 -35.73 -11.76 -39.17
CA HIS A 94 -35.43 -10.63 -39.99
C HIS A 94 -33.99 -10.16 -39.74
N MET A 95 -33.02 -10.90 -40.27
CA MET A 95 -31.62 -10.47 -40.38
C MET A 95 -31.26 -10.38 -41.84
N PRO A 96 -31.30 -9.17 -42.46
CA PRO A 96 -31.01 -9.00 -43.91
C PRO A 96 -29.58 -9.44 -44.26
N GLU A 97 -28.64 -9.31 -43.32
CA GLU A 97 -27.22 -9.67 -43.52
C GLU A 97 -26.99 -11.19 -43.67
N LEU A 98 -27.84 -12.02 -43.09
CA LEU A 98 -27.76 -13.50 -43.25
C LEU A 98 -28.22 -13.99 -44.64
N ARG A 99 -28.95 -13.18 -45.39
CA ARG A 99 -29.36 -13.48 -46.77
C ARG A 99 -28.36 -12.97 -47.80
N TRP A 100 -27.32 -12.25 -47.40
CA TRP A 100 -26.29 -11.71 -48.26
C TRP A 100 -25.27 -12.80 -48.55
N VAL A 101 -24.89 -13.00 -49.82
CA VAL A 101 -23.84 -13.94 -50.20
C VAL A 101 -22.50 -13.66 -49.51
N SER A 102 -22.25 -12.37 -49.20
CA SER A 102 -21.07 -11.88 -48.52
C SER A 102 -21.25 -11.68 -47.00
N GLY A 103 -22.39 -12.05 -46.43
CA GLY A 103 -22.69 -11.83 -44.98
C GLY A 103 -21.73 -12.55 -44.06
N TYR A 104 -21.39 -13.79 -44.36
CA TYR A 104 -20.42 -14.57 -43.58
C TYR A 104 -19.00 -13.99 -43.62
N PRO A 105 -18.38 -13.73 -44.79
CA PRO A 105 -17.07 -13.10 -44.82
C PRO A 105 -17.06 -11.69 -44.22
N PHE A 106 -18.15 -10.95 -44.30
CA PHE A 106 -18.30 -9.64 -43.65
C PHE A 106 -18.26 -9.75 -42.12
N ALA A 107 -19.00 -10.69 -41.56
CA ALA A 107 -18.99 -10.92 -40.09
C ALA A 107 -17.61 -11.32 -39.59
N LEU A 108 -16.91 -12.22 -40.29
CA LEU A 108 -15.53 -12.61 -39.96
C LEU A 108 -14.56 -11.42 -40.09
N GLY A 109 -14.69 -10.60 -41.13
CA GLY A 109 -13.91 -9.38 -41.30
C GLY A 109 -14.13 -8.38 -40.17
N LEU A 110 -15.39 -8.19 -39.78
CA LEU A 110 -15.74 -7.31 -38.66
C LEU A 110 -15.12 -7.78 -37.35
N MET A 111 -15.22 -9.07 -37.03
CA MET A 111 -14.59 -9.66 -35.85
C MET A 111 -13.08 -9.43 -35.83
N LEU A 112 -12.43 -9.64 -36.99
CA LEU A 112 -11.00 -9.45 -37.12
C LEU A 112 -10.60 -7.97 -36.98
N VAL A 113 -11.31 -7.05 -37.60
CA VAL A 113 -11.06 -5.61 -37.51
C VAL A 113 -11.21 -5.12 -36.08
N VAL A 114 -12.28 -5.52 -35.38
CA VAL A 114 -12.50 -5.14 -33.98
C VAL A 114 -11.39 -5.69 -33.08
N SER A 115 -11.02 -6.96 -33.23
CA SER A 115 -9.94 -7.59 -32.43
C SER A 115 -8.59 -6.90 -32.66
N VAL A 116 -8.24 -6.62 -33.94
CA VAL A 116 -6.99 -5.94 -34.29
C VAL A 116 -6.99 -4.51 -33.75
N THR A 117 -8.11 -3.80 -33.87
CA THR A 117 -8.23 -2.43 -33.35
C THR A 117 -8.03 -2.39 -31.83
N LEU A 118 -8.68 -3.29 -31.10
CA LEU A 118 -8.51 -3.41 -29.65
C LEU A 118 -7.05 -3.75 -29.29
N PHE A 119 -6.45 -4.69 -30.01
CA PHE A 119 -5.04 -5.05 -29.81
C PHE A 119 -4.11 -3.85 -30.00
N VAL A 120 -4.27 -3.10 -31.10
CA VAL A 120 -3.46 -1.91 -31.39
C VAL A 120 -3.66 -0.83 -30.32
N VAL A 121 -4.89 -0.58 -29.89
CA VAL A 121 -5.22 0.41 -28.86
C VAL A 121 -4.60 0.01 -27.51
N PHE A 122 -4.74 -1.23 -27.08
CA PHE A 122 -4.18 -1.67 -25.80
C PHE A 122 -2.66 -1.71 -25.83
N LYS A 123 -2.06 -2.13 -26.93
CA LYS A 123 -0.61 -2.08 -27.13
C LYS A 123 -0.09 -0.63 -27.13
N GLY A 124 -0.79 0.28 -27.78
CA GLY A 124 -0.43 1.71 -27.79
C GLY A 124 -0.58 2.39 -26.43
N ARG A 125 -1.43 1.86 -25.54
CA ARG A 125 -1.59 2.34 -24.16
C ARG A 125 -0.66 1.65 -23.14
N GLY A 126 0.18 0.71 -23.58
CA GLY A 126 1.08 -0.03 -22.69
C GLY A 126 0.36 -1.01 -21.76
N TRP A 127 -0.79 -1.57 -22.19
CA TRP A 127 -1.54 -2.57 -21.43
C TRP A 127 -1.18 -4.01 -21.81
N LEU A 128 -0.44 -4.14 -22.92
CA LEU A 128 0.06 -5.41 -23.48
C LEU A 128 1.57 -5.38 -23.60
#